data_ae36861f15dd9fd08d9d2a29aaf673c4
#
_entry.id   ae36861f15dd9fd08d9d2a29aaf673c4
#
_cell.length_a   1.000
_cell.length_b   1.000
_cell.length_c   1.000
_cell.angle_alpha   90.00
_cell.angle_beta   90.00
_cell.angle_gamma   90.00
#
_symmetry.space_group_name_H-M   'P 1'
#
loop_
_entity.id
_entity.type
_entity.pdbx_description
1 polymer ?
#
loop_
_entity_poly.entity_id
_entity_poly.type
_entity_poly.pdbx_seq_one_letter_code
_entity_poly.pdbx_strand_id
1 'polypeptide(L)'
;DLGPLNSEGPIDAMRQFISGLDYPVKTVGLEAGDGQHYFWSLNILKELVDALDGLRFVDGTGAIQKARMVKTSWEIDRIRTAGYVTEQAIRDTFSKIRPGITTEKEIARGIASRMTAGGVDKISYLTVNSGRDKYHTFNSYATDRIVDNGDVVLVDISGHIDGYASDLTRVMYLG
;
A
#
# COMPACT_ATOMS: atom_id res chain seq x y z
N ASP A 1 13.81 16.23 -0.96
CA ASP A 1 12.77 17.15 -1.42
C ASP A 1 13.13 17.58 -2.83
N LEU A 2 12.62 16.85 -3.81
CA LEU A 2 12.65 17.30 -5.20
C LEU A 2 11.62 18.44 -5.26
N GLY A 3 12.10 19.68 -5.16
CA GLY A 3 11.26 20.88 -5.23
C GLY A 3 10.21 20.85 -6.34
N PRO A 4 9.33 21.83 -6.47
CA PRO A 4 8.24 21.79 -7.42
C PRO A 4 8.81 21.38 -8.77
N LEU A 5 8.22 20.33 -9.37
CA LEU A 5 8.53 19.89 -10.74
C LEU A 5 8.39 21.14 -11.64
N ASN A 6 9.51 21.83 -11.86
CA ASN A 6 9.58 22.87 -12.86
C ASN A 6 9.14 22.22 -14.18
N SER A 7 8.73 23.00 -15.12
CA SER A 7 8.19 22.62 -16.45
C SER A 7 9.09 21.66 -17.27
N GLU A 8 10.19 21.23 -16.74
CA GLU A 8 11.10 20.21 -17.25
C GLU A 8 10.57 18.83 -16.82
N GLY A 9 10.42 17.93 -17.77
CA GLY A 9 9.91 16.59 -17.53
C GLY A 9 10.81 15.75 -16.61
N PRO A 10 10.33 14.58 -16.14
CA PRO A 10 11.09 13.71 -15.23
C PRO A 10 12.46 13.26 -15.79
N ILE A 11 12.60 13.24 -17.12
CA ILE A 11 13.85 12.89 -17.81
C ILE A 11 14.91 13.97 -17.63
N ASP A 12 14.52 15.25 -17.77
CA ASP A 12 15.45 16.38 -17.60
C ASP A 12 15.90 16.52 -16.14
N ALA A 13 14.99 16.31 -15.20
CA ALA A 13 15.33 16.26 -13.77
C ALA A 13 16.36 15.14 -13.47
N MET A 14 16.23 13.97 -14.09
CA MET A 14 17.18 12.88 -13.94
C MET A 14 18.56 13.21 -14.56
N ARG A 15 18.57 13.83 -15.74
CA ARG A 15 19.82 14.31 -16.37
C ARG A 15 20.54 15.31 -15.50
N GLN A 16 19.82 16.32 -15.00
CA GLN A 16 20.40 17.33 -14.11
C GLN A 16 20.96 16.70 -12.83
N PHE A 17 20.22 15.77 -12.22
CA PHE A 17 20.68 15.04 -11.05
C PHE A 17 22.00 14.29 -11.33
N ILE A 18 22.03 13.50 -12.42
CA ILE A 18 23.22 12.72 -12.77
C ILE A 18 24.42 13.61 -13.12
N SER A 19 24.19 14.70 -13.86
CA SER A 19 25.27 15.65 -14.24
C SER A 19 25.77 16.48 -13.07
N GLY A 20 25.00 16.63 -12.01
CA GLY A 20 25.38 17.33 -10.78
C GLY A 20 26.19 16.48 -9.78
N LEU A 21 26.41 15.19 -10.06
CA LEU A 21 27.20 14.32 -9.19
C LEU A 21 28.71 14.56 -9.39
N ASP A 22 29.45 14.57 -8.31
CA ASP A 22 30.92 14.81 -8.31
C ASP A 22 31.76 13.64 -8.86
N TYR A 23 31.10 12.59 -9.35
CA TYR A 23 31.73 11.40 -9.92
C TYR A 23 31.01 10.92 -11.20
N PRO A 24 31.73 10.28 -12.16
CA PRO A 24 31.13 9.82 -13.39
C PRO A 24 30.22 8.61 -13.15
N VAL A 25 28.95 8.76 -13.50
CA VAL A 25 27.99 7.64 -13.50
C VAL A 25 28.17 6.84 -14.79
N LYS A 26 28.30 5.52 -14.68
CA LYS A 26 28.39 4.58 -15.82
C LYS A 26 27.25 3.59 -15.83
N THR A 27 26.62 3.36 -14.69
CA THR A 27 25.58 2.34 -14.55
C THR A 27 24.47 2.89 -13.64
N VAL A 28 23.23 2.68 -14.05
CA VAL A 28 22.02 3.04 -13.29
C VAL A 28 21.24 1.76 -12.98
N GLY A 29 20.97 1.51 -11.70
CA GLY A 29 20.12 0.43 -11.26
C GLY A 29 18.64 0.86 -11.24
N LEU A 30 17.79 0.09 -11.87
CA LEU A 30 16.32 0.23 -11.79
C LEU A 30 15.74 -0.92 -10.98
N GLU A 31 14.62 -0.70 -10.30
CA GLU A 31 13.85 -1.79 -9.69
C GLU A 31 13.07 -2.57 -10.78
N ALA A 32 13.81 -3.30 -11.62
CA ALA A 32 13.28 -4.00 -12.78
C ALA A 32 13.02 -5.50 -12.56
N GLY A 33 13.18 -5.98 -11.32
CA GLY A 33 12.98 -7.37 -10.94
C GLY A 33 11.51 -7.79 -10.87
N ASP A 34 11.29 -9.09 -10.71
CA ASP A 34 9.95 -9.67 -10.59
C ASP A 34 9.16 -9.07 -9.41
N GLY A 35 7.89 -8.81 -9.64
CA GLY A 35 6.98 -8.25 -8.64
C GLY A 35 7.11 -6.74 -8.40
N GLN A 36 7.95 -6.04 -9.16
CA GLN A 36 8.05 -4.59 -9.09
C GLN A 36 6.98 -3.91 -9.97
N HIS A 37 6.49 -2.77 -9.50
CA HIS A 37 5.50 -1.98 -10.23
C HIS A 37 6.04 -0.58 -10.48
N TYR A 38 6.08 -0.18 -11.76
CA TYR A 38 6.41 1.19 -12.13
C TYR A 38 5.17 2.04 -12.23
N PHE A 39 5.19 3.24 -11.62
CA PHE A 39 4.15 4.24 -11.81
C PHE A 39 4.24 4.94 -13.18
N TRP A 40 5.36 4.79 -13.88
CA TRP A 40 5.58 5.40 -15.19
C TRP A 40 5.07 4.49 -16.29
N SER A 41 4.57 5.11 -17.37
CA SER A 41 4.24 4.35 -18.57
C SER A 41 5.51 3.76 -19.19
N LEU A 42 5.34 2.66 -19.92
CA LEU A 42 6.44 2.02 -20.64
C LEU A 42 7.14 3.00 -21.60
N ASN A 43 6.38 3.95 -22.21
CA ASN A 43 6.94 4.96 -23.11
C ASN A 43 7.90 5.89 -22.36
N ILE A 44 7.52 6.40 -21.18
CA ILE A 44 8.39 7.26 -20.38
C ILE A 44 9.66 6.51 -19.95
N LEU A 45 9.55 5.23 -19.59
CA LEU A 45 10.72 4.43 -19.24
C LEU A 45 11.66 4.26 -20.44
N LYS A 46 11.11 4.01 -21.62
CA LYS A 46 11.87 3.92 -22.86
C LYS A 46 12.55 5.25 -23.21
N GLU A 47 11.82 6.34 -23.18
CA GLU A 47 12.36 7.69 -23.40
C GLU A 47 13.48 8.03 -22.41
N LEU A 48 13.37 7.62 -21.15
CA LEU A 48 14.41 7.79 -20.14
C LEU A 48 15.70 7.03 -20.53
N VAL A 49 15.56 5.77 -20.93
CA VAL A 49 16.71 4.94 -21.35
C VAL A 49 17.38 5.55 -22.60
N ASP A 50 16.58 5.95 -23.60
CA ASP A 50 17.08 6.55 -24.85
C ASP A 50 17.72 7.93 -24.57
N ALA A 51 17.20 8.68 -23.62
CA ALA A 51 17.69 10.04 -23.28
C ALA A 51 18.98 10.04 -22.47
N LEU A 52 19.29 8.95 -21.78
CA LEU A 52 20.51 8.76 -20.98
C LEU A 52 21.51 7.84 -21.73
N ASP A 53 21.65 8.08 -23.03
CA ASP A 53 22.60 7.34 -23.87
C ASP A 53 24.03 7.37 -23.27
N GLY A 54 24.71 6.24 -23.35
CA GLY A 54 26.03 6.03 -22.73
C GLY A 54 25.98 5.50 -21.29
N LEU A 55 24.81 5.41 -20.64
CA LEU A 55 24.65 4.75 -19.36
C LEU A 55 24.16 3.31 -19.54
N ARG A 56 24.69 2.40 -18.73
CA ARG A 56 24.23 1.02 -18.68
C ARG A 56 23.11 0.89 -17.64
N PHE A 57 21.93 0.48 -18.04
CA PHE A 57 20.84 0.15 -17.13
C PHE A 57 20.92 -1.32 -16.71
N VAL A 58 20.74 -1.57 -15.41
CA VAL A 58 20.78 -2.91 -14.82
C VAL A 58 19.65 -3.09 -13.81
N ASP A 59 19.30 -4.31 -13.49
CA ASP A 59 18.40 -4.58 -12.38
C ASP A 59 19.07 -4.26 -11.03
N GLY A 60 18.56 -3.26 -10.34
CA GLY A 60 18.99 -2.81 -9.02
C GLY A 60 18.11 -3.31 -7.87
N THR A 61 17.05 -4.06 -8.17
CA THR A 61 16.03 -4.51 -7.22
C THR A 61 16.63 -5.14 -5.97
N GLY A 62 17.60 -6.03 -6.15
CA GLY A 62 18.23 -6.73 -5.03
C GLY A 62 18.99 -5.83 -4.06
N ALA A 63 19.59 -4.73 -4.53
CA ALA A 63 20.29 -3.76 -3.68
C ALA A 63 19.27 -2.95 -2.84
N ILE A 64 18.22 -2.47 -3.49
CA ILE A 64 17.16 -1.69 -2.84
C ILE A 64 16.41 -2.55 -1.81
N GLN A 65 16.05 -3.79 -2.17
CA GLN A 65 15.39 -4.71 -1.25
C GLN A 65 16.24 -5.02 -0.02
N LYS A 66 17.56 -5.25 -0.18
CA LYS A 66 18.46 -5.48 0.96
C LYS A 66 18.52 -4.27 1.89
N ALA A 67 18.56 -3.06 1.36
CA ALA A 67 18.53 -1.84 2.18
C ALA A 67 17.20 -1.68 2.95
N ARG A 68 16.07 -2.04 2.32
CA ARG A 68 14.73 -1.94 2.91
C ARG A 68 14.36 -3.10 3.84
N MET A 69 15.06 -4.23 3.77
CA MET A 69 14.73 -5.44 4.52
C MET A 69 14.92 -5.26 6.03
N VAL A 70 15.99 -4.60 6.44
CA VAL A 70 16.28 -4.32 7.85
C VAL A 70 15.78 -2.91 8.18
N LYS A 71 14.75 -2.84 9.01
CA LYS A 71 14.10 -1.58 9.39
C LYS A 71 14.84 -0.93 10.55
N THR A 72 14.93 0.39 10.53
CA THR A 72 15.36 1.20 11.66
C THR A 72 14.32 1.17 12.78
N SER A 73 14.67 1.63 13.98
CA SER A 73 13.72 1.73 15.09
C SER A 73 12.55 2.68 14.77
N TRP A 74 12.81 3.77 14.07
CA TRP A 74 11.77 4.72 13.64
C TRP A 74 10.78 4.06 12.66
N GLU A 75 11.26 3.33 11.66
CA GLU A 75 10.41 2.59 10.71
C GLU A 75 9.54 1.53 11.41
N ILE A 76 10.14 0.80 12.36
CA ILE A 76 9.41 -0.19 13.18
C ILE A 76 8.29 0.48 13.97
N ASP A 77 8.53 1.66 14.53
CA ASP A 77 7.50 2.40 15.27
C ASP A 77 6.36 2.88 14.36
N ARG A 78 6.65 3.27 13.11
CA ARG A 78 5.59 3.59 12.13
C ARG A 78 4.74 2.39 11.79
N ILE A 79 5.36 1.25 11.49
CA ILE A 79 4.65 -0.01 11.19
C ILE A 79 3.80 -0.45 12.39
N ARG A 80 4.37 -0.37 13.61
CA ARG A 80 3.65 -0.70 14.85
C ARG A 80 2.44 0.19 15.07
N THR A 81 2.60 1.49 14.87
CA THR A 81 1.51 2.46 15.01
C THR A 81 0.42 2.22 13.98
N ALA A 82 0.78 2.00 12.71
CA ALA A 82 -0.17 1.65 11.65
C ALA A 82 -0.95 0.37 11.99
N GLY A 83 -0.24 -0.67 12.46
CA GLY A 83 -0.85 -1.93 12.91
C GLY A 83 -1.79 -1.75 14.08
N TYR A 84 -1.40 -0.98 15.09
CA TYR A 84 -2.23 -0.72 16.27
C TYR A 84 -3.52 0.02 15.91
N VAL A 85 -3.42 1.10 15.14
CA VAL A 85 -4.61 1.89 14.72
C VAL A 85 -5.55 1.02 13.88
N THR A 86 -5.01 0.24 12.96
CA THR A 86 -5.80 -0.68 12.13
C THR A 86 -6.51 -1.74 12.99
N GLU A 87 -5.82 -2.36 13.94
CA GLU A 87 -6.40 -3.35 14.85
C GLU A 87 -7.53 -2.75 15.69
N GLN A 88 -7.34 -1.56 16.27
CA GLN A 88 -8.38 -0.89 17.06
C GLN A 88 -9.61 -0.56 16.20
N ALA A 89 -9.39 -0.07 14.97
CA ALA A 89 -10.49 0.25 14.04
C ALA A 89 -11.34 -0.99 13.71
N ILE A 90 -10.70 -2.15 13.50
CA ILE A 90 -11.40 -3.42 13.28
C ILE A 90 -12.18 -3.83 14.52
N ARG A 91 -11.54 -3.87 15.69
CA ARG A 91 -12.18 -4.28 16.97
C ARG A 91 -13.39 -3.43 17.30
N ASP A 92 -13.25 -2.11 17.24
CA ASP A 92 -14.34 -1.18 17.55
C ASP A 92 -15.48 -1.27 16.54
N THR A 93 -15.20 -1.64 15.30
CA THR A 93 -16.24 -1.86 14.30
C THR A 93 -16.94 -3.20 14.53
N PHE A 94 -16.19 -4.27 14.76
CA PHE A 94 -16.72 -5.59 15.05
C PHE A 94 -17.66 -5.60 16.25
N SER A 95 -17.32 -4.88 17.33
CA SER A 95 -18.16 -4.76 18.53
C SER A 95 -19.53 -4.10 18.28
N LYS A 96 -19.70 -3.43 17.12
CA LYS A 96 -20.95 -2.72 16.75
C LYS A 96 -21.77 -3.44 15.68
N ILE A 97 -21.29 -4.56 15.18
CA ILE A 97 -22.02 -5.37 14.20
C ILE A 97 -23.30 -5.89 14.85
N ARG A 98 -24.42 -5.72 14.16
CA ARG A 98 -25.73 -6.27 14.53
C ARG A 98 -26.20 -7.21 13.44
N PRO A 99 -26.22 -8.54 13.69
CA PRO A 99 -26.77 -9.51 12.75
C PRO A 99 -28.21 -9.16 12.32
N GLY A 100 -28.55 -9.38 11.07
CA GLY A 100 -29.84 -9.02 10.48
C GLY A 100 -30.02 -7.52 10.17
N ILE A 101 -29.01 -6.67 10.45
CA ILE A 101 -29.11 -5.21 10.26
C ILE A 101 -27.88 -4.66 9.54
N THR A 102 -26.68 -4.97 10.03
CA THR A 102 -25.43 -4.38 9.53
C THR A 102 -25.03 -4.96 8.17
N THR A 103 -24.66 -4.12 7.23
CA THR A 103 -24.15 -4.53 5.92
C THR A 103 -22.62 -4.60 5.88
N GLU A 104 -22.06 -5.36 4.90
CA GLU A 104 -20.61 -5.37 4.66
C GLU A 104 -20.07 -3.97 4.38
N LYS A 105 -20.79 -3.14 3.62
CA LYS A 105 -20.41 -1.73 3.35
C LYS A 105 -20.37 -0.88 4.61
N GLU A 106 -21.29 -1.07 5.54
CA GLU A 106 -21.27 -0.35 6.82
C GLU A 106 -20.07 -0.78 7.67
N ILE A 107 -19.71 -2.06 7.66
CA ILE A 107 -18.49 -2.55 8.31
C ILE A 107 -17.26 -1.89 7.68
N ALA A 108 -17.13 -1.92 6.36
CA ALA A 108 -16.01 -1.31 5.65
C ALA A 108 -15.89 0.19 5.95
N ARG A 109 -16.99 0.95 5.85
CA ARG A 109 -17.03 2.37 6.15
C ARG A 109 -16.69 2.67 7.62
N GLY A 110 -17.18 1.83 8.53
CA GLY A 110 -16.91 1.94 9.95
C GLY A 110 -15.42 1.78 10.28
N ILE A 111 -14.75 0.83 9.65
CA ILE A 111 -13.30 0.61 9.78
C ILE A 111 -12.54 1.78 9.17
N ALA A 112 -12.84 2.15 7.92
CA ALA A 112 -12.14 3.23 7.22
C ALA A 112 -12.23 4.57 7.97
N SER A 113 -13.42 4.93 8.49
CA SER A 113 -13.62 6.14 9.27
C SER A 113 -12.77 6.17 10.54
N ARG A 114 -12.67 5.03 11.26
CA ARG A 114 -11.87 4.94 12.49
C ARG A 114 -10.38 4.97 12.21
N MET A 115 -9.93 4.34 11.15
CA MET A 115 -8.53 4.40 10.73
C MET A 115 -8.11 5.82 10.41
N THR A 116 -8.91 6.54 9.61
CA THR A 116 -8.66 7.95 9.30
C THR A 116 -8.66 8.82 10.56
N ALA A 117 -9.64 8.64 11.44
CA ALA A 117 -9.68 9.35 12.72
C ALA A 117 -8.49 9.02 13.64
N GLY A 118 -7.94 7.81 13.52
CA GLY A 118 -6.75 7.35 14.25
C GLY A 118 -5.41 7.79 13.65
N GLY A 119 -5.42 8.57 12.55
CA GLY A 119 -4.22 9.13 11.92
C GLY A 119 -3.63 8.28 10.79
N VAL A 120 -4.40 7.36 10.20
CA VAL A 120 -3.99 6.67 8.97
C VAL A 120 -4.08 7.65 7.80
N ASP A 121 -2.98 7.83 7.08
CA ASP A 121 -2.86 8.75 5.94
C ASP A 121 -3.53 8.20 4.68
N LYS A 122 -3.44 6.89 4.48
CA LYS A 122 -3.94 6.20 3.29
C LYS A 122 -4.38 4.78 3.64
N ILE A 123 -5.51 4.36 3.10
CA ILE A 123 -5.95 2.96 3.06
C ILE A 123 -5.68 2.43 1.66
N SER A 124 -4.82 1.41 1.52
CA SER A 124 -4.45 0.84 0.21
C SER A 124 -5.51 -0.08 -0.33
N TYR A 125 -6.06 -0.92 0.54
CA TYR A 125 -7.19 -1.79 0.24
C TYR A 125 -7.98 -2.07 1.52
N LEU A 126 -9.24 -2.44 1.33
CA LEU A 126 -10.13 -2.87 2.39
C LEU A 126 -11.14 -3.84 1.80
N THR A 127 -10.98 -5.09 2.15
CA THR A 127 -11.87 -6.19 1.80
C THR A 127 -12.74 -6.51 3.01
N VAL A 128 -14.05 -6.66 2.79
CA VAL A 128 -14.98 -7.22 3.78
C VAL A 128 -15.83 -8.27 3.07
N ASN A 129 -15.70 -9.51 3.51
CA ASN A 129 -16.46 -10.65 3.00
C ASN A 129 -17.24 -11.30 4.14
N SER A 130 -18.46 -11.73 3.87
CA SER A 130 -19.25 -12.45 4.85
C SER A 130 -20.09 -13.57 4.23
N GLY A 131 -20.51 -14.57 5.05
CA GLY A 131 -21.38 -15.65 4.65
C GLY A 131 -20.67 -16.94 4.27
N ARG A 132 -21.45 -18.02 4.11
CA ARG A 132 -20.95 -19.40 4.01
C ARG A 132 -20.24 -19.72 2.68
N ASP A 133 -20.57 -19.02 1.58
CA ASP A 133 -20.17 -19.41 0.22
C ASP A 133 -19.25 -18.39 -0.47
N LYS A 134 -18.67 -17.41 0.25
CA LYS A 134 -17.92 -16.31 -0.35
C LYS A 134 -16.42 -16.35 -0.12
N TYR A 135 -15.87 -17.43 0.43
CA TYR A 135 -14.44 -17.52 0.76
C TYR A 135 -13.53 -17.96 -0.39
N HIS A 136 -14.08 -18.16 -1.59
CA HIS A 136 -13.30 -18.51 -2.77
C HIS A 136 -12.70 -17.30 -3.52
N THR A 137 -13.03 -16.07 -3.08
CA THR A 137 -12.45 -14.83 -3.61
C THR A 137 -11.96 -13.95 -2.47
N PHE A 138 -10.65 -13.82 -2.30
CA PHE A 138 -10.04 -12.99 -1.23
C PHE A 138 -10.14 -11.48 -1.49
N ASN A 139 -10.32 -11.05 -2.73
CA ASN A 139 -10.31 -9.64 -3.12
C ASN A 139 -11.68 -9.19 -3.63
N SER A 140 -12.72 -9.29 -2.83
CA SER A 140 -14.01 -8.73 -3.17
C SER A 140 -14.32 -7.47 -2.37
N TYR A 141 -14.88 -6.48 -3.06
CA TYR A 141 -15.39 -5.29 -2.40
C TYR A 141 -16.59 -5.62 -1.52
N ALA A 142 -16.72 -4.88 -0.42
CA ALA A 142 -17.89 -4.94 0.45
C ALA A 142 -19.19 -4.65 -0.34
N THR A 143 -20.21 -5.45 -0.10
CA THR A 143 -21.51 -5.37 -0.77
C THR A 143 -22.60 -4.84 0.17
N ASP A 144 -23.82 -4.69 -0.34
CA ASP A 144 -25.01 -4.37 0.48
C ASP A 144 -25.57 -5.60 1.20
N ARG A 145 -24.84 -6.74 1.21
CA ARG A 145 -25.23 -7.93 1.96
C ARG A 145 -25.33 -7.60 3.45
N ILE A 146 -26.46 -7.91 4.05
CA ILE A 146 -26.64 -7.86 5.49
C ILE A 146 -26.00 -9.11 6.09
N VAL A 147 -25.15 -8.92 7.11
CA VAL A 147 -24.55 -10.04 7.84
C VAL A 147 -25.54 -10.62 8.84
N ASP A 148 -25.52 -11.92 9.04
CA ASP A 148 -26.52 -12.61 9.88
C ASP A 148 -25.85 -13.58 10.88
N ASN A 149 -26.63 -14.08 11.83
CA ASN A 149 -26.18 -15.09 12.78
C ASN A 149 -25.67 -16.34 12.04
N GLY A 150 -24.55 -16.87 12.49
CA GLY A 150 -23.85 -17.99 11.87
C GLY A 150 -22.94 -17.60 10.71
N ASP A 151 -22.89 -16.32 10.35
CA ASP A 151 -21.90 -15.84 9.38
C ASP A 151 -20.52 -15.75 9.98
N VAL A 152 -19.53 -15.93 9.13
CA VAL A 152 -18.15 -15.51 9.36
C VAL A 152 -17.93 -14.24 8.58
N VAL A 153 -17.40 -13.21 9.23
CA VAL A 153 -17.00 -11.94 8.62
C VAL A 153 -15.48 -11.90 8.57
N LEU A 154 -14.93 -11.81 7.37
CA LEU A 154 -13.49 -11.62 7.12
C LEU A 154 -13.24 -10.18 6.72
N VAL A 155 -12.24 -9.57 7.33
CA VAL A 155 -11.71 -8.25 6.96
C VAL A 155 -10.23 -8.40 6.64
N ASP A 156 -9.82 -7.90 5.48
CA ASP A 156 -8.43 -7.81 5.06
C ASP A 156 -8.13 -6.38 4.63
N ILE A 157 -7.13 -5.75 5.27
CA ILE A 157 -6.94 -4.31 5.18
C ILE A 157 -5.48 -3.88 5.37
N SER A 158 -5.08 -2.87 4.62
CA SER A 158 -3.79 -2.20 4.78
C SER A 158 -3.97 -0.69 4.93
N GLY A 159 -3.41 -0.14 6.00
CA GLY A 159 -3.34 1.30 6.27
C GLY A 159 -1.90 1.79 6.40
N HIS A 160 -1.65 3.03 6.00
CA HIS A 160 -0.31 3.64 5.99
C HIS A 160 -0.25 4.82 6.97
N ILE A 161 0.87 4.91 7.69
CA ILE A 161 1.27 6.08 8.48
C ILE A 161 2.69 6.45 8.08
N ASP A 162 2.92 7.70 7.68
CA ASP A 162 4.21 8.20 7.20
C ASP A 162 4.82 7.31 6.08
N GLY A 163 3.97 6.74 5.22
CA GLY A 163 4.36 5.85 4.12
C GLY A 163 4.61 4.38 4.51
N TYR A 164 4.52 4.01 5.79
CA TYR A 164 4.71 2.63 6.28
C TYR A 164 3.38 1.92 6.46
N ALA A 165 3.27 0.74 5.87
CA ALA A 165 2.02 -0.03 5.81
C ALA A 165 1.86 -0.98 7.00
N SER A 166 0.63 -1.10 7.49
CA SER A 166 0.13 -2.31 8.15
C SER A 166 -0.47 -3.26 7.11
N ASP A 167 -0.56 -4.53 7.45
CA ASP A 167 -1.28 -5.55 6.69
C ASP A 167 -1.91 -6.52 7.68
N LEU A 168 -3.25 -6.45 7.83
CA LEU A 168 -3.97 -7.18 8.85
C LEU A 168 -5.21 -7.85 8.30
N THR A 169 -5.29 -9.15 8.52
CA THR A 169 -6.52 -9.92 8.30
C THR A 169 -7.13 -10.31 9.64
N ARG A 170 -8.44 -10.12 9.81
CA ARG A 170 -9.21 -10.57 10.98
C ARG A 170 -10.49 -11.24 10.57
N VAL A 171 -10.87 -12.22 11.37
CA VAL A 171 -12.09 -12.99 11.18
C VAL A 171 -12.93 -12.92 12.44
N MET A 172 -14.23 -12.73 12.28
CA MET A 172 -15.23 -12.77 13.35
C MET A 172 -16.33 -13.72 13.00
N TYR A 173 -16.74 -14.57 13.95
CA TYR A 173 -17.92 -15.38 13.87
C TYR A 173 -19.09 -14.69 14.57
N LEU A 174 -20.25 -14.64 13.90
CA LEU A 174 -21.48 -14.05 14.41
C LEU A 174 -22.40 -15.17 14.94
N GLY A 175 -22.30 -15.48 16.24
CA GLY A 175 -23.10 -16.54 16.87
C GLY A 175 -22.82 -16.72 18.34
#